data_340d5c8e9fc7717e19a50f0129c1a25d
#
_entry.id   340d5c8e9fc7717e19a50f0129c1a25d
#
_cell.length_a   1.000
_cell.length_b   1.000
_cell.length_c   1.000
_cell.angle_alpha   90.00
_cell.angle_beta   90.00
_cell.angle_gamma   90.00
#
_symmetry.space_group_name_H-M   'P 1'
#
loop_
_entity.id
_entity.type
_entity.pdbx_description
1 polymer ?
#
loop_
_entity_poly.entity_id
_entity_poly.type
_entity_poly.pdbx_seq_one_letter_code
_entity_poly.pdbx_strand_id
1 'polypeptide(L)'
;MGLLPDFAETVLPATLAGFSRAHPAVEIDVQVDRSARLIDGIRKRSLELALLFSLPRDSFKVPITRIGQVPMVWVLPKNQVIKAPVKLVLFEPPCAFRDAAIASLNRSRTTWKQTFSSPSLAGTWAAVSAGLGISVRTPIGVPSSLTTATSLIDARRLPAVCVSLLEDKNGASPVVSRLKDVFVQHLQEQVAMNSR
;
A
#
# COMPACT_ATOMS: atom_id res chain seq x y z
N MET A 1 8.55 -3.45 -14.42
CA MET A 1 7.68 -2.59 -13.63
C MET A 1 7.93 -2.76 -12.14
N GLY A 2 7.53 -1.79 -11.29
CA GLY A 2 7.65 -1.87 -9.85
C GLY A 2 6.32 -1.72 -9.12
N LEU A 3 6.15 -2.37 -7.94
CA LEU A 3 4.94 -2.20 -7.13
C LEU A 3 5.22 -2.44 -5.64
N LEU A 4 4.37 -1.85 -4.79
CA LEU A 4 4.39 -2.12 -3.36
C LEU A 4 3.95 -3.55 -3.05
N PRO A 5 4.44 -4.14 -1.94
CA PRO A 5 4.01 -5.47 -1.50
C PRO A 5 2.49 -5.62 -1.38
N ASP A 6 1.78 -4.56 -1.01
CA ASP A 6 0.31 -4.55 -0.87
C ASP A 6 -0.43 -4.95 -2.16
N PHE A 7 0.16 -4.64 -3.31
CA PHE A 7 -0.43 -4.94 -4.62
C PHE A 7 0.06 -6.27 -5.21
N ALA A 8 1.18 -6.81 -4.69
CA ALA A 8 1.79 -8.01 -5.24
C ALA A 8 0.91 -9.26 -5.10
N GLU A 9 0.17 -9.37 -4.00
CA GLU A 9 -0.68 -10.51 -3.72
C GLU A 9 -2.14 -10.31 -4.18
N THR A 10 -2.54 -9.07 -4.46
CA THR A 10 -3.95 -8.73 -4.75
C THR A 10 -4.21 -8.42 -6.22
N VAL A 11 -3.49 -7.44 -6.76
CA VAL A 11 -3.75 -6.90 -8.10
C VAL A 11 -2.90 -7.59 -9.16
N LEU A 12 -1.62 -7.87 -8.83
CA LEU A 12 -0.66 -8.42 -9.78
C LEU A 12 -1.09 -9.76 -10.39
N PRO A 13 -1.57 -10.77 -9.64
CA PRO A 13 -1.91 -12.07 -10.22
C PRO A 13 -2.98 -11.98 -11.31
N ALA A 14 -4.08 -11.26 -11.06
CA ALA A 14 -5.16 -11.07 -12.02
C ALA A 14 -4.69 -10.30 -13.27
N THR A 15 -3.88 -9.26 -13.05
CA THR A 15 -3.33 -8.45 -14.14
C THR A 15 -2.40 -9.28 -15.03
N LEU A 16 -1.46 -10.03 -14.44
CA LEU A 16 -0.53 -10.88 -15.18
C LEU A 16 -1.27 -11.97 -15.96
N ALA A 17 -2.25 -12.63 -15.35
CA ALA A 17 -3.03 -13.69 -16.00
C ALA A 17 -3.79 -13.18 -17.24
N GLY A 18 -4.33 -11.96 -17.19
CA GLY A 18 -4.99 -11.33 -18.32
C GLY A 18 -4.01 -10.89 -19.41
N PHE A 19 -2.94 -10.21 -18.99
CA PHE A 19 -1.96 -9.64 -19.90
C PHE A 19 -1.13 -10.71 -20.65
N SER A 20 -0.63 -11.72 -19.96
CA SER A 20 0.21 -12.77 -20.58
C SER A 20 -0.54 -13.60 -21.62
N ARG A 21 -1.85 -13.82 -21.44
CA ARG A 21 -2.67 -14.48 -22.47
C ARG A 21 -2.82 -13.65 -23.73
N ALA A 22 -2.93 -12.34 -23.58
CA ALA A 22 -3.06 -11.42 -24.73
C ALA A 22 -1.71 -11.09 -25.41
N HIS A 23 -0.60 -11.22 -24.66
CA HIS A 23 0.74 -10.84 -25.09
C HIS A 23 1.78 -11.91 -24.73
N PRO A 24 1.72 -13.14 -25.29
CA PRO A 24 2.55 -14.27 -24.86
C PRO A 24 4.06 -14.11 -25.17
N ALA A 25 4.41 -13.19 -26.07
CA ALA A 25 5.82 -12.90 -26.41
C ALA A 25 6.44 -11.80 -25.54
N VAL A 26 5.69 -11.22 -24.57
CA VAL A 26 6.19 -10.15 -23.72
C VAL A 26 6.71 -10.72 -22.43
N GLU A 27 7.97 -10.44 -22.13
CA GLU A 27 8.58 -10.69 -20.83
C GLU A 27 8.27 -9.54 -19.87
N ILE A 28 7.82 -9.87 -18.66
CA ILE A 28 7.48 -8.89 -17.64
C ILE A 28 8.42 -9.05 -16.46
N ASP A 29 9.31 -8.09 -16.25
CA ASP A 29 10.13 -7.99 -15.03
C ASP A 29 9.38 -7.20 -13.96
N VAL A 30 9.26 -7.79 -12.76
CA VAL A 30 8.51 -7.22 -11.65
C VAL A 30 9.40 -7.04 -10.43
N GLN A 31 9.55 -5.80 -10.00
CA GLN A 31 10.24 -5.45 -8.77
C GLN A 31 9.24 -5.11 -7.65
N VAL A 32 9.25 -5.86 -6.56
CA VAL A 32 8.47 -5.55 -5.36
C VAL A 32 9.39 -4.85 -4.36
N ASP A 33 9.11 -3.58 -4.07
CA ASP A 33 9.98 -2.79 -3.19
C ASP A 33 9.19 -1.65 -2.51
N ARG A 34 9.87 -0.86 -1.68
CA ARG A 34 9.33 0.33 -1.00
C ARG A 34 9.19 1.51 -1.95
N SER A 35 8.26 2.42 -1.67
CA SER A 35 7.98 3.61 -2.50
C SER A 35 9.23 4.38 -2.89
N ALA A 36 10.17 4.60 -1.96
CA ALA A 36 11.39 5.36 -2.24
C ALA A 36 12.24 4.71 -3.35
N ARG A 37 12.39 3.37 -3.32
CA ARG A 37 13.13 2.63 -4.34
C ARG A 37 12.40 2.61 -5.68
N LEU A 38 11.08 2.46 -5.65
CA LEU A 38 10.25 2.48 -6.87
C LEU A 38 10.30 3.85 -7.56
N ILE A 39 10.18 4.93 -6.79
CA ILE A 39 10.30 6.31 -7.29
C ILE A 39 11.69 6.54 -7.91
N ASP A 40 12.73 6.07 -7.24
CA ASP A 40 14.11 6.17 -7.72
C ASP A 40 14.31 5.35 -9.01
N GLY A 41 13.72 4.16 -9.10
CA GLY A 41 13.70 3.33 -10.29
C GLY A 41 13.07 4.02 -11.50
N ILE A 42 11.93 4.69 -11.34
CA ILE A 42 11.31 5.52 -12.38
C ILE A 42 12.21 6.69 -12.78
N ARG A 43 12.80 7.39 -11.82
CA ARG A 43 13.70 8.54 -12.09
C ARG A 43 14.97 8.13 -12.83
N LYS A 44 15.52 6.96 -12.52
CA LYS A 44 16.71 6.38 -13.16
C LYS A 44 16.39 5.58 -14.43
N ARG A 45 15.10 5.47 -14.79
CA ARG A 45 14.63 4.71 -15.96
C ARG A 45 14.94 3.21 -15.92
N SER A 46 15.16 2.67 -14.73
CA SER A 46 15.22 1.22 -14.52
C SER A 46 13.84 0.58 -14.37
N LEU A 47 12.81 1.41 -14.19
CA LEU A 47 11.40 1.02 -14.18
C LEU A 47 10.62 1.93 -15.14
N GLU A 48 9.74 1.34 -15.95
CA GLU A 48 8.84 2.08 -16.85
C GLU A 48 7.53 2.47 -16.15
N LEU A 49 7.05 1.62 -15.24
CA LEU A 49 5.84 1.83 -14.42
C LEU A 49 6.14 1.52 -12.95
N ALA A 50 5.56 2.30 -12.05
CA ALA A 50 5.58 2.01 -10.61
C ALA A 50 4.21 2.27 -9.96
N LEU A 51 3.67 1.24 -9.30
CA LEU A 51 2.42 1.31 -8.56
C LEU A 51 2.70 1.46 -7.06
N LEU A 52 2.20 2.56 -6.47
CA LEU A 52 2.46 2.89 -5.08
C LEU A 52 1.30 3.68 -4.44
N PHE A 53 1.36 3.84 -3.12
CA PHE A 53 0.54 4.80 -2.41
C PHE A 53 1.24 6.16 -2.36
N SER A 54 0.48 7.22 -2.62
CA SER A 54 0.93 8.61 -2.47
C SER A 54 -0.04 9.40 -1.59
N LEU A 55 0.46 10.47 -1.00
CA LEU A 55 -0.41 11.47 -0.39
C LEU A 55 -1.00 12.38 -1.49
N PRO A 56 -2.17 13.01 -1.27
CA PRO A 56 -2.81 13.85 -2.29
C PRO A 56 -1.93 15.00 -2.79
N ARG A 57 -1.01 15.48 -1.96
CA ARG A 57 -0.11 16.61 -2.27
C ARG A 57 1.29 16.19 -2.74
N ASP A 58 1.56 14.90 -2.83
CA ASP A 58 2.87 14.43 -3.28
C ASP A 58 3.11 14.80 -4.74
N SER A 59 4.35 15.23 -5.03
CA SER A 59 4.85 15.52 -6.36
C SER A 59 6.19 14.81 -6.56
N PHE A 60 6.28 13.98 -7.59
CA PHE A 60 7.44 13.10 -7.83
C PHE A 60 8.35 13.58 -8.96
N LYS A 61 8.01 14.70 -9.64
CA LYS A 61 8.70 15.22 -10.84
C LYS A 61 8.74 14.22 -12.01
N VAL A 62 7.81 13.26 -12.01
CA VAL A 62 7.53 12.29 -13.08
C VAL A 62 6.03 12.25 -13.33
N PRO A 63 5.57 11.78 -14.50
CA PRO A 63 4.14 11.61 -14.77
C PRO A 63 3.49 10.70 -13.71
N ILE A 64 2.32 11.10 -13.24
CA ILE A 64 1.54 10.39 -12.23
C ILE A 64 0.08 10.32 -12.62
N THR A 65 -0.48 9.12 -12.59
CA THR A 65 -1.92 8.87 -12.69
C THR A 65 -2.45 8.48 -11.31
N ARG A 66 -3.31 9.32 -10.73
CA ARG A 66 -4.02 8.98 -9.48
C ARG A 66 -5.30 8.25 -9.83
N ILE A 67 -5.39 6.97 -9.41
CA ILE A 67 -6.49 6.08 -9.75
C ILE A 67 -7.68 6.30 -8.83
N GLY A 68 -7.41 6.56 -7.56
CA GLY A 68 -8.43 6.86 -6.57
C GLY A 68 -7.86 6.93 -5.16
N GLN A 69 -8.72 7.22 -4.19
CA GLN A 69 -8.34 7.30 -2.78
C GLN A 69 -8.87 6.09 -2.02
N VAL A 70 -8.06 5.60 -1.08
CA VAL A 70 -8.43 4.56 -0.13
C VAL A 70 -8.14 5.02 1.30
N PRO A 71 -9.01 4.72 2.27
CA PRO A 71 -8.75 5.09 3.65
C PRO A 71 -7.57 4.31 4.20
N MET A 72 -6.82 4.93 5.09
CA MET A 72 -6.00 4.16 6.03
C MET A 72 -6.89 3.59 7.10
N VAL A 73 -6.62 2.35 7.50
CA VAL A 73 -7.37 1.63 8.54
C VAL A 73 -6.43 1.02 9.55
N TRP A 74 -6.91 0.87 10.78
CA TRP A 74 -6.24 0.04 11.77
C TRP A 74 -6.42 -1.43 11.39
N VAL A 75 -5.34 -2.18 11.47
CA VAL A 75 -5.32 -3.63 11.23
C VAL A 75 -5.03 -4.34 12.53
N LEU A 76 -5.94 -5.24 12.91
CA LEU A 76 -5.98 -5.87 14.22
C LEU A 76 -6.08 -7.39 14.10
N PRO A 77 -5.61 -8.14 15.10
CA PRO A 77 -6.00 -9.54 15.26
C PRO A 77 -7.52 -9.64 15.46
N LYS A 78 -8.11 -10.71 14.94
CA LYS A 78 -9.54 -10.98 15.22
C LYS A 78 -9.76 -11.18 16.72
N ASN A 79 -10.88 -10.70 17.22
CA ASN A 79 -11.35 -10.88 18.61
C ASN A 79 -10.40 -10.32 19.69
N GLN A 80 -9.53 -9.38 19.37
CA GLN A 80 -8.66 -8.76 20.35
C GLN A 80 -9.21 -7.39 20.81
N VAL A 81 -9.32 -7.20 22.11
CA VAL A 81 -9.63 -5.91 22.72
C VAL A 81 -8.36 -5.09 22.83
N ILE A 82 -8.37 -3.89 22.25
CA ILE A 82 -7.23 -2.97 22.30
C ILE A 82 -7.31 -2.15 23.58
N LYS A 83 -6.24 -2.21 24.37
CA LYS A 83 -6.08 -1.48 25.63
C LYS A 83 -4.86 -0.57 25.57
N ALA A 84 -4.90 0.53 26.32
CA ALA A 84 -3.73 1.37 26.51
C ALA A 84 -2.72 0.70 27.47
N PRO A 85 -1.40 0.88 27.26
CA PRO A 85 -0.79 1.50 26.10
C PRO A 85 -0.99 0.67 24.84
N VAL A 86 -1.41 1.32 23.74
CA VAL A 86 -1.61 0.66 22.45
C VAL A 86 -0.28 0.11 21.95
N LYS A 87 -0.24 -1.19 21.68
CA LYS A 87 0.94 -1.87 21.12
C LYS A 87 0.94 -1.71 19.61
N LEU A 88 2.01 -1.14 19.05
CA LEU A 88 2.14 -0.90 17.62
C LEU A 88 3.15 -1.84 16.98
N VAL A 89 2.71 -2.48 15.92
CA VAL A 89 3.52 -3.18 14.92
C VAL A 89 3.72 -2.22 13.76
N LEU A 90 4.93 -1.76 13.52
CA LEU A 90 5.21 -0.67 12.59
C LEU A 90 6.15 -1.10 11.46
N PHE A 91 5.93 -0.52 10.29
CA PHE A 91 6.93 -0.56 9.24
C PHE A 91 8.11 0.34 9.61
N GLU A 92 9.31 0.00 9.13
CA GLU A 92 10.48 0.87 9.32
C GLU A 92 10.30 2.21 8.58
N PRO A 93 10.84 3.30 9.14
CA PRO A 93 10.81 4.60 8.48
C PRO A 93 11.69 4.61 7.20
N PRO A 94 11.38 5.50 6.23
CA PRO A 94 10.20 6.36 6.19
C PRO A 94 8.94 5.57 5.76
N CYS A 95 7.80 5.82 6.43
CA CYS A 95 6.54 5.14 6.14
C CYS A 95 5.33 6.01 6.54
N ALA A 96 4.53 6.44 5.56
CA ALA A 96 3.35 7.28 5.79
C ALA A 96 2.31 6.62 6.70
N PHE A 97 2.16 5.30 6.67
CA PHE A 97 1.25 4.56 7.54
C PHE A 97 1.72 4.57 9.00
N ARG A 98 3.03 4.40 9.22
CA ARG A 98 3.66 4.57 10.53
C ARG A 98 3.39 5.96 11.11
N ASP A 99 3.65 6.99 10.30
CA ASP A 99 3.53 8.37 10.72
C ASP A 99 2.06 8.72 11.02
N ALA A 100 1.12 8.21 10.22
CA ALA A 100 -0.32 8.37 10.45
C ALA A 100 -0.79 7.69 11.74
N ALA A 101 -0.30 6.48 12.03
CA ALA A 101 -0.61 5.76 13.28
C ALA A 101 -0.18 6.56 14.50
N ILE A 102 1.08 6.96 14.53
CA ILE A 102 1.68 7.72 15.63
C ILE A 102 0.98 9.07 15.80
N ALA A 103 0.77 9.81 14.70
CA ALA A 103 0.10 11.09 14.73
C ALA A 103 -1.37 10.99 15.21
N SER A 104 -2.09 9.92 14.85
CA SER A 104 -3.46 9.69 15.31
C SER A 104 -3.52 9.49 16.82
N LEU A 105 -2.68 8.61 17.38
CA LEU A 105 -2.63 8.32 18.81
C LEU A 105 -2.15 9.52 19.62
N ASN A 106 -1.13 10.23 19.17
CA ASN A 106 -0.62 11.43 19.83
C ASN A 106 -1.68 12.54 19.90
N ARG A 107 -2.41 12.79 18.80
CA ARG A 107 -3.51 13.77 18.79
C ARG A 107 -4.67 13.43 19.72
N SER A 108 -4.88 12.15 19.97
CA SER A 108 -5.91 11.65 20.90
C SER A 108 -5.39 11.47 22.32
N ARG A 109 -4.12 11.82 22.58
CA ARG A 109 -3.45 11.63 23.87
C ARG A 109 -3.50 10.17 24.35
N THR A 110 -3.61 9.22 23.42
CA THR A 110 -3.62 7.79 23.72
C THR A 110 -2.18 7.30 23.87
N THR A 111 -1.86 6.69 24.99
CA THR A 111 -0.53 6.13 25.24
C THR A 111 -0.29 4.92 24.32
N TRP A 112 0.90 4.85 23.76
CA TRP A 112 1.29 3.75 22.87
C TRP A 112 2.75 3.36 23.06
N LYS A 113 3.10 2.17 22.59
CA LYS A 113 4.49 1.71 22.49
C LYS A 113 4.70 0.89 21.23
N GLN A 114 5.88 1.00 20.63
CA GLN A 114 6.28 0.10 19.56
C GLN A 114 6.70 -1.24 20.18
N THR A 115 6.10 -2.33 19.68
CA THR A 115 6.41 -3.69 20.12
C THR A 115 7.12 -4.49 19.06
N PHE A 116 6.98 -4.09 17.78
CA PHE A 116 7.62 -4.75 16.66
C PHE A 116 7.88 -3.75 15.54
N SER A 117 8.96 -3.97 14.77
CA SER A 117 9.24 -3.22 13.54
C SER A 117 9.79 -4.18 12.48
N SER A 118 9.38 -3.98 11.22
CA SER A 118 9.85 -4.79 10.11
C SER A 118 9.88 -3.98 8.81
N PRO A 119 10.86 -4.22 7.93
CA PRO A 119 10.84 -3.71 6.56
C PRO A 119 9.91 -4.52 5.64
N SER A 120 9.35 -5.63 6.10
CA SER A 120 8.53 -6.56 5.34
C SER A 120 7.05 -6.48 5.72
N LEU A 121 6.17 -6.44 4.71
CA LEU A 121 4.73 -6.48 4.93
C LEU A 121 4.30 -7.83 5.52
N ALA A 122 4.86 -8.93 5.02
CA ALA A 122 4.61 -10.27 5.57
C ALA A 122 5.03 -10.37 7.04
N GLY A 123 6.18 -9.80 7.42
CA GLY A 123 6.62 -9.71 8.82
C GLY A 123 5.65 -8.88 9.68
N THR A 124 5.11 -7.78 9.14
CA THR A 124 4.08 -6.99 9.80
C THR A 124 2.80 -7.80 10.04
N TRP A 125 2.32 -8.52 9.02
CA TRP A 125 1.14 -9.37 9.15
C TRP A 125 1.33 -10.50 10.15
N ALA A 126 2.49 -11.17 10.13
CA ALA A 126 2.82 -12.21 11.10
C ALA A 126 2.79 -11.69 12.54
N ALA A 127 3.40 -10.52 12.78
CA ALA A 127 3.44 -9.91 14.11
C ALA A 127 2.05 -9.48 14.61
N VAL A 128 1.21 -8.92 13.72
CA VAL A 128 -0.18 -8.58 14.07
C VAL A 128 -0.98 -9.85 14.34
N SER A 129 -0.88 -10.88 13.50
CA SER A 129 -1.56 -12.17 13.69
C SER A 129 -1.15 -12.86 14.99
N ALA A 130 0.11 -12.73 15.40
CA ALA A 130 0.63 -13.23 16.66
C ALA A 130 0.20 -12.41 17.89
N GLY A 131 -0.59 -11.34 17.72
CA GLY A 131 -1.07 -10.50 18.82
C GLY A 131 -0.02 -9.57 19.44
N LEU A 132 1.10 -9.34 18.76
CA LEU A 132 2.15 -8.43 19.25
C LEU A 132 1.68 -6.97 19.28
N GLY A 133 0.64 -6.63 18.52
CA GLY A 133 0.05 -5.30 18.48
C GLY A 133 -0.82 -5.11 17.24
N ILE A 134 -1.11 -3.86 16.93
CA ILE A 134 -1.89 -3.45 15.77
C ILE A 134 -1.05 -2.62 14.81
N SER A 135 -1.47 -2.53 13.56
CA SER A 135 -0.79 -1.75 12.53
C SER A 135 -1.75 -0.80 11.82
N VAL A 136 -1.25 0.05 10.96
CA VAL A 136 -2.04 0.88 10.05
C VAL A 136 -1.63 0.58 8.61
N ARG A 137 -2.62 0.27 7.76
CA ARG A 137 -2.47 0.07 6.31
C ARG A 137 -3.74 0.52 5.58
N THR A 138 -3.83 0.26 4.28
CA THR A 138 -5.10 0.30 3.57
C THR A 138 -5.81 -1.05 3.71
N PRO A 139 -7.13 -1.15 3.41
CA PRO A 139 -7.81 -2.45 3.36
C PRO A 139 -7.26 -3.38 2.27
N ILE A 140 -6.56 -2.82 1.25
CA ILE A 140 -5.98 -3.60 0.15
C ILE A 140 -4.87 -4.50 0.68
N GLY A 141 -4.97 -5.80 0.43
CA GLY A 141 -3.94 -6.78 0.81
C GLY A 141 -3.93 -7.18 2.28
N VAL A 142 -4.93 -6.79 3.06
CA VAL A 142 -5.04 -7.27 4.44
C VAL A 142 -5.46 -8.75 4.44
N PRO A 143 -4.69 -9.65 5.07
CA PRO A 143 -5.04 -11.06 5.15
C PRO A 143 -6.40 -11.29 5.82
N SER A 144 -7.15 -12.29 5.35
CA SER A 144 -8.47 -12.66 5.91
C SER A 144 -8.40 -13.14 7.37
N SER A 145 -7.22 -13.50 7.87
CA SER A 145 -6.98 -13.82 9.28
C SER A 145 -7.02 -12.60 10.21
N LEU A 146 -6.89 -11.40 9.66
CA LEU A 146 -6.93 -10.13 10.38
C LEU A 146 -8.28 -9.43 10.18
N THR A 147 -8.51 -8.37 10.95
CA THR A 147 -9.67 -7.50 10.79
C THR A 147 -9.22 -6.05 10.68
N THR A 148 -10.10 -5.19 10.16
CA THR A 148 -9.83 -3.76 10.00
C THR A 148 -10.84 -2.93 10.78
N ALA A 149 -10.39 -1.76 11.25
CA ALA A 149 -11.24 -0.76 11.87
C ALA A 149 -10.87 0.64 11.36
N THR A 150 -11.87 1.45 11.07
CA THR A 150 -11.70 2.84 10.62
C THR A 150 -11.30 3.78 11.76
N SER A 151 -11.59 3.39 13.00
CA SER A 151 -11.21 4.13 14.20
C SER A 151 -10.96 3.16 15.36
N LEU A 152 -10.12 3.55 16.28
CA LEU A 152 -10.06 2.99 17.64
C LEU A 152 -10.93 3.89 18.55
N ILE A 153 -11.38 3.36 19.70
CA ILE A 153 -12.36 4.02 20.59
C ILE A 153 -11.97 5.47 20.89
N ASP A 154 -10.68 5.76 21.09
CA ASP A 154 -10.19 7.11 21.42
C ASP A 154 -9.26 7.70 20.36
N ALA A 155 -9.06 7.05 19.23
CA ALA A 155 -8.14 7.52 18.19
C ALA A 155 -8.86 8.30 17.10
N ARG A 156 -8.27 9.44 16.71
CA ARG A 156 -8.79 10.22 15.58
C ARG A 156 -8.71 9.44 14.28
N ARG A 157 -9.65 9.77 13.38
CA ARG A 157 -9.69 9.19 12.03
C ARG A 157 -8.34 9.29 11.33
N LEU A 158 -7.93 8.18 10.71
CA LEU A 158 -6.74 8.13 9.89
C LEU A 158 -6.98 8.84 8.55
N PRO A 159 -5.94 9.38 7.90
CA PRO A 159 -6.06 9.99 6.58
C PRO A 159 -6.31 8.92 5.51
N ALA A 160 -6.60 9.38 4.28
CA ALA A 160 -6.60 8.55 3.09
C ALA A 160 -5.29 8.70 2.31
N VAL A 161 -4.98 7.71 1.50
CA VAL A 161 -3.91 7.73 0.50
C VAL A 161 -4.48 7.55 -0.90
N CYS A 162 -3.75 8.05 -1.90
CA CYS A 162 -4.06 7.78 -3.30
C CYS A 162 -3.36 6.51 -3.76
N VAL A 163 -4.06 5.65 -4.46
CA VAL A 163 -3.46 4.62 -5.31
C VAL A 163 -2.96 5.32 -6.56
N SER A 164 -1.66 5.25 -6.82
CA SER A 164 -0.99 6.07 -7.83
C SER A 164 -0.04 5.23 -8.66
N LEU A 165 -0.07 5.48 -9.97
CA LEU A 165 0.82 4.88 -10.94
C LEU A 165 1.75 5.97 -11.49
N LEU A 166 3.04 5.75 -11.35
CA LEU A 166 4.09 6.60 -11.89
C LEU A 166 4.63 6.00 -13.18
N GLU A 167 5.03 6.88 -14.10
CA GLU A 167 5.54 6.50 -15.42
C GLU A 167 6.87 7.18 -15.72
N ASP A 168 7.70 6.56 -16.57
CA ASP A 168 8.87 7.23 -17.13
C ASP A 168 8.44 8.43 -17.98
N LYS A 169 9.22 9.50 -17.92
CA LYS A 169 8.97 10.76 -18.66
C LYS A 169 8.98 10.63 -20.17
N ASN A 170 9.71 9.66 -20.71
CA ASN A 170 9.83 9.47 -22.15
C ASN A 170 8.61 8.78 -22.79
N GLY A 171 7.58 8.49 -21.98
CA GLY A 171 6.41 7.77 -22.42
C GLY A 171 6.59 6.25 -22.40
N ALA A 172 5.49 5.56 -22.22
CA ALA A 172 5.46 4.12 -22.25
C ALA A 172 5.44 3.61 -23.69
N SER A 173 6.12 2.48 -23.95
CA SER A 173 5.92 1.75 -25.21
C SER A 173 4.44 1.33 -25.34
N PRO A 174 3.94 1.02 -26.56
CA PRO A 174 2.56 0.57 -26.74
C PRO A 174 2.19 -0.62 -25.83
N VAL A 175 3.13 -1.50 -25.60
CA VAL A 175 2.97 -2.68 -24.73
C VAL A 175 2.83 -2.25 -23.26
N VAL A 176 3.68 -1.34 -22.80
CA VAL A 176 3.63 -0.80 -21.42
C VAL A 176 2.35 0.01 -21.21
N SER A 177 1.89 0.77 -22.21
CA SER A 177 0.61 1.48 -22.14
C SER A 177 -0.57 0.52 -21.97
N ARG A 178 -0.59 -0.60 -22.68
CA ARG A 178 -1.63 -1.63 -22.52
C ARG A 178 -1.58 -2.29 -21.14
N LEU A 179 -0.37 -2.61 -20.65
CA LEU A 179 -0.20 -3.14 -19.28
C LEU A 179 -0.73 -2.16 -18.24
N LYS A 180 -0.44 -0.87 -18.41
CA LYS A 180 -0.98 0.22 -17.58
C LYS A 180 -2.51 0.21 -17.58
N ASP A 181 -3.15 0.13 -18.75
CA ASP A 181 -4.62 0.17 -18.87
C ASP A 181 -5.26 -1.00 -18.10
N VAL A 182 -4.68 -2.20 -18.21
CA VAL A 182 -5.15 -3.39 -17.46
C VAL A 182 -4.98 -3.18 -15.95
N PHE A 183 -3.84 -2.63 -15.51
CA PHE A 183 -3.66 -2.30 -14.10
C PHE A 183 -4.67 -1.26 -13.59
N VAL A 184 -4.87 -0.18 -14.36
CA VAL A 184 -5.82 0.88 -13.99
C VAL A 184 -7.23 0.32 -13.82
N GLN A 185 -7.68 -0.53 -14.74
CA GLN A 185 -9.00 -1.17 -14.65
C GLN A 185 -9.15 -2.00 -13.36
N HIS A 186 -8.24 -2.94 -13.10
CA HIS A 186 -8.30 -3.76 -11.88
C HIS A 186 -8.20 -2.93 -10.60
N LEU A 187 -7.38 -1.87 -10.62
CA LEU A 187 -7.22 -1.00 -9.46
C LEU A 187 -8.44 -0.13 -9.20
N GLN A 188 -9.15 0.32 -10.24
CA GLN A 188 -10.41 1.06 -10.08
C GLN A 188 -11.46 0.20 -9.36
N GLU A 189 -11.56 -1.08 -9.72
CA GLU A 189 -12.45 -2.03 -9.04
C GLU A 189 -12.05 -2.20 -7.57
N GLN A 190 -10.75 -2.40 -7.28
CA GLN A 190 -10.24 -2.53 -5.92
C GLN A 190 -10.45 -1.26 -5.09
N VAL A 191 -10.22 -0.10 -5.67
CA VAL A 191 -10.45 1.19 -5.01
C VAL A 191 -11.95 1.35 -4.70
N ALA A 192 -12.84 1.08 -5.66
CA ALA A 192 -14.28 1.20 -5.46
C ALA A 192 -14.80 0.30 -4.32
N MET A 193 -14.27 -0.92 -4.20
CA MET A 193 -14.61 -1.84 -3.10
C MET A 193 -14.11 -1.37 -1.73
N ASN A 194 -12.98 -0.65 -1.68
CA ASN A 194 -12.28 -0.28 -0.44
C ASN A 194 -12.43 1.20 -0.06
N SER A 195 -13.19 2.00 -0.81
CA SER A 195 -13.44 3.43 -0.56
C SER A 195 -14.66 3.70 0.35
N ARG A 196 -15.38 2.65 0.71
CA ARG A 196 -16.55 2.68 1.60
C ARG A 196 -16.11 2.39 3.04
#